data_ab124fc543598a9848a244469930db50
#
_entry.id   ab124fc543598a9848a244469930db50
#
_cell.length_a   1.000
_cell.length_b   1.000
_cell.length_c   1.000
_cell.angle_alpha   90.00
_cell.angle_beta   90.00
_cell.angle_gamma   90.00
#
_symmetry.space_group_name_H-M   'P 1'
#
loop_
_entity.id
_entity.type
_entity.pdbx_description
1 polymer ?
#
loop_
_entity_poly.entity_id
_entity_poly.type
_entity_poly.pdbx_seq_one_letter_code
_entity_poly.pdbx_strand_id
1 'polypeptide(L)'
;MKLILLIILIIFGFQSSAWGQAPTLSIEAKQEPIQEIMKKIEHQTGMTFSYDPSILKGISRITFKSNNQSISECLTRLFQKLPLSYQINGTHIILKKRPRSVTISGFVRDKATTEYLIGASVYDSRTQRGTATNNHGFFSLTLPVGVVRLETSYIGYGRFSHTFQPLERDTVMEILLESGEALAEVVVTGSNDTQNPIQAPQMGTIKITRKMIKTIPTLFGEADVIKALQTQPGVSAGTEGLAGMYVRGGNGDENLYMIDGIQLYQVNHLGGLFSAFNAEALKDVDFYKSAFPARYGGRLSSVVDVHTKDGNMKEYHGSAMLGLTSGNLNFEGPIIKDRTSFNASFRRSWLDALSAPGLAIYNKIQ
;
A
#
# COMPACT_ATOMS: atom_id res chain seq x y z
N MET A 1 18.40 66.74 11.79
CA MET A 1 17.89 65.48 11.19
C MET A 1 18.91 64.32 11.23
N LYS A 2 20.18 64.52 10.94
CA LYS A 2 21.21 63.45 10.98
C LYS A 2 21.51 62.88 12.34
N LEU A 3 21.41 63.70 13.42
CA LEU A 3 21.69 63.28 14.82
C LEU A 3 20.57 62.44 15.40
N ILE A 4 19.30 62.71 15.03
CA ILE A 4 18.12 61.92 15.45
C ILE A 4 18.11 60.56 14.80
N LEU A 5 18.55 60.46 13.52
CA LEU A 5 18.65 59.17 12.80
C LEU A 5 19.73 58.26 13.43
N LEU A 6 20.85 58.85 13.92
CA LEU A 6 21.91 58.13 14.59
C LEU A 6 21.49 57.58 15.96
N ILE A 7 20.70 58.30 16.71
CA ILE A 7 20.15 57.88 18.01
C ILE A 7 19.13 56.75 17.83
N ILE A 8 18.27 56.80 16.79
CA ILE A 8 17.32 55.74 16.45
C ILE A 8 18.05 54.46 16.02
N LEU A 9 19.17 54.59 15.29
CA LEU A 9 19.98 53.43 14.87
C LEU A 9 20.69 52.74 16.03
N ILE A 10 21.08 53.51 17.07
CA ILE A 10 21.70 52.95 18.31
C ILE A 10 20.68 52.29 19.19
N ILE A 11 19.42 52.78 19.27
CA ILE A 11 18.35 52.16 20.06
C ILE A 11 17.84 50.87 19.40
N PHE A 12 17.83 50.74 18.06
CA PHE A 12 17.47 49.52 17.36
C PHE A 12 18.59 48.45 17.33
N GLY A 13 19.83 48.82 17.58
CA GLY A 13 20.99 47.92 17.59
C GLY A 13 21.18 47.10 18.85
N PHE A 14 20.40 47.32 19.92
CA PHE A 14 20.52 46.64 21.21
C PHE A 14 19.31 45.77 21.59
N GLN A 15 18.52 45.30 20.62
CA GLN A 15 17.69 44.13 20.82
C GLN A 15 18.53 42.89 20.55
N SER A 16 19.53 42.61 21.36
CA SER A 16 20.05 41.28 21.53
C SER A 16 18.91 40.39 22.03
N SER A 17 18.30 39.63 21.12
CA SER A 17 17.43 38.55 21.48
C SER A 17 18.22 37.65 22.43
N ALA A 18 17.99 37.76 23.72
CA ALA A 18 18.41 36.76 24.69
C ALA A 18 17.66 35.46 24.33
N TRP A 19 18.21 34.73 23.37
CA TRP A 19 17.85 33.33 23.18
C TRP A 19 18.26 32.65 24.50
N GLY A 20 17.29 32.40 25.37
CA GLY A 20 17.51 31.61 26.56
C GLY A 20 18.19 30.32 26.11
N GLN A 21 19.46 30.17 26.42
CA GLN A 21 20.18 28.91 26.16
C GLN A 21 19.41 27.84 26.93
N ALA A 22 18.88 26.87 26.22
CA ALA A 22 18.25 25.72 26.82
C ALA A 22 19.22 25.15 27.87
N PRO A 23 18.79 24.89 29.11
CA PRO A 23 19.68 24.42 30.17
C PRO A 23 20.44 23.19 29.69
N THR A 24 21.76 23.27 29.73
CA THR A 24 22.65 22.16 29.34
C THR A 24 22.96 21.31 30.56
N LEU A 25 22.99 20.02 30.39
CA LEU A 25 23.20 19.02 31.43
C LEU A 25 24.58 18.37 31.29
N SER A 26 25.26 18.23 32.44
CA SER A 26 26.47 17.45 32.56
C SER A 26 26.32 16.42 33.68
N ILE A 27 26.24 15.15 33.29
CA ILE A 27 26.00 14.04 34.21
C ILE A 27 27.06 12.96 34.01
N GLU A 28 27.66 12.53 35.08
CA GLU A 28 28.53 11.36 35.12
C GLU A 28 27.98 10.35 36.11
N ALA A 29 27.75 9.14 35.70
CA ALA A 29 27.31 8.01 36.47
C ALA A 29 28.14 6.76 36.13
N LYS A 30 28.69 6.09 37.11
CA LYS A 30 29.46 4.85 36.94
C LYS A 30 28.80 3.73 37.74
N GLN A 31 28.18 2.77 37.02
CA GLN A 31 27.49 1.64 37.65
C GLN A 31 26.45 2.05 38.70
N GLU A 32 25.67 3.10 38.41
CA GLU A 32 24.64 3.63 39.30
C GLU A 32 23.24 3.09 38.95
N PRO A 33 22.34 2.96 39.95
CA PRO A 33 20.93 2.70 39.70
C PRO A 33 20.31 3.85 38.89
N ILE A 34 19.36 3.54 38.00
CA ILE A 34 18.71 4.56 37.17
C ILE A 34 18.03 5.66 38.00
N GLN A 35 17.48 5.30 39.16
CA GLN A 35 16.83 6.25 40.05
C GLN A 35 17.79 7.36 40.54
N GLU A 36 19.05 7.02 40.80
CA GLU A 36 20.05 8.03 41.24
C GLU A 36 20.44 8.94 40.08
N ILE A 37 20.52 8.40 38.85
CA ILE A 37 20.77 9.22 37.67
C ILE A 37 19.60 10.18 37.40
N MET A 38 18.36 9.70 37.58
CA MET A 38 17.16 10.53 37.47
C MET A 38 17.14 11.66 38.49
N LYS A 39 17.47 11.38 39.77
CA LYS A 39 17.60 12.42 40.81
C LYS A 39 18.65 13.47 40.46
N LYS A 40 19.79 13.09 39.88
CA LYS A 40 20.81 14.02 39.40
C LYS A 40 20.26 14.94 38.31
N ILE A 41 19.46 14.40 37.40
CA ILE A 41 18.79 15.17 36.37
C ILE A 41 17.77 16.12 36.97
N GLU A 42 16.91 15.66 37.88
CA GLU A 42 15.93 16.51 38.59
C GLU A 42 16.60 17.67 39.28
N HIS A 43 17.69 17.39 39.99
CA HIS A 43 18.43 18.43 40.75
C HIS A 43 19.05 19.51 39.84
N GLN A 44 19.55 19.12 38.65
CA GLN A 44 20.17 20.07 37.72
C GLN A 44 19.14 20.84 36.89
N THR A 45 17.98 20.28 36.64
CA THR A 45 16.99 20.83 35.69
C THR A 45 15.78 21.47 36.40
N GLY A 46 15.54 21.11 37.65
CA GLY A 46 14.29 21.46 38.34
C GLY A 46 13.05 20.72 37.81
N MET A 47 13.24 19.77 36.92
CA MET A 47 12.15 18.93 36.40
C MET A 47 11.95 17.71 37.30
N THR A 48 10.76 17.11 37.26
CA THR A 48 10.39 15.94 38.08
C THR A 48 10.03 14.76 37.20
N PHE A 49 10.57 13.57 37.52
CA PHE A 49 10.16 12.33 36.83
C PHE A 49 8.87 11.78 37.45
N SER A 50 7.90 11.53 36.57
CA SER A 50 6.63 10.86 36.91
C SER A 50 6.59 9.49 36.22
N TYR A 51 6.50 8.41 37.02
CA TYR A 51 6.51 7.03 36.48
C TYR A 51 5.93 6.05 37.49
N ASP A 52 5.48 4.88 36.97
CA ASP A 52 5.15 3.74 37.82
C ASP A 52 6.47 3.02 38.19
N PRO A 53 6.76 2.84 39.49
CA PRO A 53 7.97 2.17 39.97
C PRO A 53 8.19 0.78 39.37
N SER A 54 7.13 0.09 38.93
CA SER A 54 7.20 -1.24 38.34
C SER A 54 7.98 -1.28 37.01
N ILE A 55 8.00 -0.17 36.26
CA ILE A 55 8.70 -0.10 34.96
C ILE A 55 10.22 -0.09 35.09
N LEU A 56 10.74 0.21 36.27
CA LEU A 56 12.18 0.22 36.56
C LEU A 56 12.71 -1.15 37.04
N LYS A 57 11.80 -2.10 37.36
CA LYS A 57 12.20 -3.44 37.80
C LYS A 57 12.97 -4.16 36.67
N GLY A 58 14.12 -4.73 37.04
CA GLY A 58 14.97 -5.46 36.09
C GLY A 58 15.94 -4.60 35.28
N ILE A 59 15.99 -3.28 35.51
CA ILE A 59 17.01 -2.43 34.90
C ILE A 59 18.28 -2.54 35.71
N SER A 60 19.35 -3.01 35.07
CA SER A 60 20.67 -3.12 35.67
C SER A 60 21.28 -1.75 35.95
N ARG A 61 22.35 -1.72 36.74
CA ARG A 61 23.12 -0.49 36.97
C ARG A 61 23.70 0.03 35.67
N ILE A 62 23.70 1.35 35.50
CA ILE A 62 24.02 2.04 34.23
C ILE A 62 25.29 2.85 34.40
N THR A 63 26.16 2.81 33.42
CA THR A 63 27.24 3.76 33.25
C THR A 63 26.83 4.74 32.17
N PHE A 64 26.75 6.02 32.53
CA PHE A 64 26.28 7.08 31.64
C PHE A 64 27.10 8.34 31.81
N LYS A 65 27.48 8.97 30.68
CA LYS A 65 28.19 10.23 30.68
C LYS A 65 27.57 11.17 29.64
N SER A 66 27.21 12.36 30.08
CA SER A 66 26.71 13.44 29.25
C SER A 66 27.43 14.71 29.63
N ASN A 67 27.99 15.44 28.65
CA ASN A 67 28.70 16.68 28.86
C ASN A 67 28.04 17.79 28.06
N ASN A 68 27.55 18.82 28.75
CA ASN A 68 27.01 20.03 28.14
C ASN A 68 25.96 19.81 27.03
N GLN A 69 25.06 18.86 27.23
CA GLN A 69 24.01 18.51 26.25
C GLN A 69 22.65 19.08 26.67
N SER A 70 21.76 19.29 25.70
CA SER A 70 20.38 19.64 25.98
C SER A 70 19.66 18.51 26.78
N ILE A 71 18.63 18.86 27.55
CA ILE A 71 17.83 17.88 28.30
C ILE A 71 17.32 16.77 27.37
N SER A 72 16.79 17.15 26.22
CA SER A 72 16.23 16.21 25.24
C SER A 72 17.28 15.24 24.72
N GLU A 73 18.47 15.69 24.37
CA GLU A 73 19.58 14.84 23.93
C GLU A 73 20.06 13.90 25.04
N CYS A 74 20.21 14.45 26.26
CA CYS A 74 20.62 13.67 27.41
C CYS A 74 19.63 12.53 27.70
N LEU A 75 18.35 12.83 27.76
CA LEU A 75 17.29 11.83 27.97
C LEU A 75 17.19 10.82 26.83
N THR A 76 17.31 11.27 25.58
CA THR A 76 17.32 10.37 24.42
C THR A 76 18.46 9.36 24.52
N ARG A 77 19.68 9.80 24.83
CA ARG A 77 20.84 8.92 24.99
C ARG A 77 20.73 8.00 26.20
N LEU A 78 20.21 8.50 27.33
CA LEU A 78 20.00 7.70 28.54
C LEU A 78 19.00 6.55 28.29
N PHE A 79 17.87 6.86 27.68
CA PHE A 79 16.79 5.89 27.48
C PHE A 79 16.91 5.09 26.17
N GLN A 80 17.85 5.41 25.26
CA GLN A 80 17.99 4.72 23.97
C GLN A 80 18.17 3.21 24.11
N LYS A 81 18.98 2.78 25.09
CA LYS A 81 19.30 1.37 25.35
C LYS A 81 18.38 0.72 26.39
N LEU A 82 17.44 1.47 26.94
CA LEU A 82 16.53 0.99 27.99
C LEU A 82 15.14 0.70 27.40
N PRO A 83 14.39 -0.21 28.01
CA PRO A 83 13.01 -0.49 27.60
C PRO A 83 12.04 0.61 28.07
N LEU A 84 12.47 1.85 28.04
CA LEU A 84 11.72 3.03 28.49
C LEU A 84 11.61 4.07 27.38
N SER A 85 10.49 4.76 27.35
CA SER A 85 10.27 5.97 26.57
C SER A 85 9.93 7.12 27.52
N TYR A 86 10.24 8.35 27.10
CA TYR A 86 9.93 9.54 27.88
C TYR A 86 9.11 10.54 27.07
N GLN A 87 8.36 11.36 27.77
CA GLN A 87 7.64 12.51 27.22
C GLN A 87 7.79 13.68 28.19
N ILE A 88 8.21 14.84 27.68
CA ILE A 88 8.32 16.07 28.47
C ILE A 88 6.99 16.81 28.39
N ASN A 89 6.39 17.14 29.54
CA ASN A 89 5.18 17.93 29.63
C ASN A 89 5.38 19.02 30.72
N GLY A 90 5.71 20.24 30.27
CA GLY A 90 6.09 21.33 31.16
C GLY A 90 7.33 20.98 31.98
N THR A 91 7.21 20.96 33.29
CA THR A 91 8.27 20.60 34.25
C THR A 91 8.30 19.11 34.58
N HIS A 92 7.45 18.28 33.97
CA HIS A 92 7.37 16.85 34.24
C HIS A 92 7.95 16.03 33.12
N ILE A 93 8.77 15.04 33.43
CA ILE A 93 9.27 14.01 32.53
C ILE A 93 8.51 12.72 32.82
N ILE A 94 7.58 12.38 31.95
CA ILE A 94 6.74 11.19 32.12
C ILE A 94 7.46 10.00 31.48
N LEU A 95 7.74 8.96 32.27
CA LEU A 95 8.33 7.71 31.76
C LEU A 95 7.25 6.65 31.53
N LYS A 96 7.35 5.97 30.41
CA LYS A 96 6.51 4.82 30.06
C LYS A 96 7.38 3.65 29.62
N LYS A 97 6.90 2.43 29.83
CA LYS A 97 7.56 1.24 29.28
C LYS A 97 7.50 1.31 27.77
N ARG A 98 8.65 1.24 27.09
CA ARG A 98 8.69 1.15 25.64
C ARG A 98 8.14 -0.23 25.25
N PRO A 99 7.07 -0.32 24.46
CA PRO A 99 6.62 -1.61 23.96
C PRO A 99 7.74 -2.19 23.09
N ARG A 100 8.20 -3.41 23.40
CA ARG A 100 9.02 -4.17 22.46
C ARG A 100 8.15 -4.45 21.24
N SER A 101 8.68 -4.21 20.07
CA SER A 101 8.04 -4.52 18.80
C SER A 101 8.85 -5.56 18.04
N VAL A 102 8.17 -6.38 17.27
CA VAL A 102 8.73 -7.33 16.33
C VAL A 102 8.16 -7.06 14.96
N THR A 103 8.93 -7.34 13.93
CA THR A 103 8.50 -7.17 12.54
C THR A 103 8.31 -8.54 11.90
N ILE A 104 7.13 -8.75 11.33
CA ILE A 104 6.86 -9.88 10.44
C ILE A 104 6.92 -9.33 9.02
N SER A 105 7.76 -9.92 8.19
CA SER A 105 7.90 -9.52 6.79
C SER A 105 7.91 -10.73 5.88
N GLY A 106 7.68 -10.52 4.60
CA GLY A 106 7.70 -11.61 3.64
C GLY A 106 6.91 -11.35 2.39
N PHE A 107 6.54 -12.41 1.71
CA PHE A 107 5.83 -12.35 0.44
C PHE A 107 4.51 -13.09 0.51
N VAL A 108 3.50 -12.57 -0.20
CA VAL A 108 2.22 -13.25 -0.42
C VAL A 108 2.18 -13.68 -1.88
N ARG A 109 1.93 -14.99 -2.09
CA ARG A 109 1.91 -15.59 -3.43
C ARG A 109 0.69 -16.47 -3.64
N ASP A 110 0.33 -16.67 -4.90
CA ASP A 110 -0.59 -17.71 -5.33
C ASP A 110 0.06 -19.09 -5.15
N LYS A 111 -0.64 -20.01 -4.52
CA LYS A 111 -0.13 -21.38 -4.26
C LYS A 111 0.05 -22.19 -5.53
N ALA A 112 -0.80 -21.99 -6.54
CA ALA A 112 -0.77 -22.76 -7.79
C ALA A 112 0.25 -22.21 -8.77
N THR A 113 0.29 -20.89 -8.96
CA THR A 113 1.12 -20.24 -9.98
C THR A 113 2.44 -19.70 -9.44
N THR A 114 2.54 -19.50 -8.11
CA THR A 114 3.60 -18.78 -7.39
C THR A 114 3.73 -17.29 -7.75
N GLU A 115 2.77 -16.73 -8.48
CA GLU A 115 2.69 -15.30 -8.75
C GLU A 115 2.58 -14.48 -7.46
N TYR A 116 3.25 -13.34 -7.40
CA TYR A 116 3.13 -12.41 -6.29
C TYR A 116 1.75 -11.75 -6.27
N LEU A 117 1.11 -11.71 -5.11
CA LEU A 117 -0.19 -11.06 -4.94
C LEU A 117 -0.01 -9.62 -4.46
N ILE A 118 -0.27 -8.68 -5.36
CA ILE A 118 -0.13 -7.23 -5.14
C ILE A 118 -1.36 -6.69 -4.42
N GLY A 119 -1.17 -5.93 -3.33
CA GLY A 119 -2.29 -5.37 -2.57
C GLY A 119 -3.05 -6.40 -1.74
N ALA A 120 -2.46 -7.58 -1.46
CA ALA A 120 -3.02 -8.52 -0.49
C ALA A 120 -2.97 -7.91 0.90
N SER A 121 -4.07 -8.00 1.64
CA SER A 121 -4.17 -7.48 3.00
C SER A 121 -3.57 -8.46 3.99
N VAL A 122 -2.66 -7.99 4.84
CA VAL A 122 -2.02 -8.75 5.92
C VAL A 122 -2.22 -8.00 7.22
N TYR A 123 -2.90 -8.59 8.19
CA TYR A 123 -3.20 -7.92 9.46
C TYR A 123 -3.18 -8.87 10.66
N ASP A 124 -2.95 -8.31 11.83
CA ASP A 124 -3.10 -9.00 13.11
C ASP A 124 -4.48 -8.73 13.68
N SER A 125 -5.32 -9.77 13.78
CA SER A 125 -6.70 -9.63 14.26
C SER A 125 -6.80 -9.20 15.73
N ARG A 126 -5.75 -9.41 16.52
CA ARG A 126 -5.70 -8.98 17.93
C ARG A 126 -5.43 -7.49 18.10
N THR A 127 -4.44 -6.94 17.39
CA THR A 127 -4.06 -5.53 17.51
C THR A 127 -4.75 -4.63 16.50
N GLN A 128 -5.47 -5.21 15.55
CA GLN A 128 -6.13 -4.50 14.45
C GLN A 128 -5.15 -3.67 13.60
N ARG A 129 -3.87 -4.07 13.58
CA ARG A 129 -2.84 -3.46 12.75
C ARG A 129 -2.62 -4.29 11.51
N GLY A 130 -2.53 -3.63 10.37
CA GLY A 130 -2.33 -4.30 9.09
C GLY A 130 -1.51 -3.48 8.11
N THR A 131 -1.16 -4.13 7.02
CA THR A 131 -0.48 -3.58 5.86
C THR A 131 -0.99 -4.28 4.61
N ALA A 132 -0.73 -3.70 3.45
CA ALA A 132 -0.96 -4.38 2.17
C ALA A 132 0.39 -4.71 1.51
N THR A 133 0.41 -5.75 0.69
CA THR A 133 1.59 -6.08 -0.10
C THR A 133 1.86 -5.01 -1.16
N ASN A 134 3.13 -4.72 -1.40
CA ASN A 134 3.56 -3.78 -2.44
C ASN A 134 3.51 -4.40 -3.85
N ASN A 135 4.00 -3.69 -4.87
CA ASN A 135 4.02 -4.13 -6.27
C ASN A 135 4.88 -5.39 -6.52
N HIS A 136 5.61 -5.85 -5.53
CA HIS A 136 6.40 -7.09 -5.58
C HIS A 136 5.83 -8.18 -4.67
N GLY A 137 4.60 -8.00 -4.16
CA GLY A 137 3.98 -8.93 -3.23
C GLY A 137 4.61 -8.96 -1.83
N PHE A 138 5.52 -8.03 -1.52
CA PHE A 138 6.20 -7.95 -0.23
C PHE A 138 5.38 -7.17 0.79
N PHE A 139 5.34 -7.66 2.03
CA PHE A 139 4.76 -6.97 3.17
C PHE A 139 5.76 -6.86 4.32
N SER A 140 5.55 -5.84 5.15
CA SER A 140 6.27 -5.67 6.41
C SER A 140 5.30 -5.09 7.45
N LEU A 141 5.12 -5.79 8.57
CA LEU A 141 4.16 -5.45 9.61
C LEU A 141 4.86 -5.48 10.98
N THR A 142 4.93 -4.31 11.62
CA THR A 142 5.54 -4.17 12.95
C THR A 142 4.45 -4.19 14.04
N LEU A 143 4.57 -5.15 14.95
CA LEU A 143 3.59 -5.45 15.99
C LEU A 143 4.24 -5.45 17.38
N PRO A 144 3.47 -5.24 18.46
CA PRO A 144 3.98 -5.47 19.81
C PRO A 144 4.36 -6.92 20.02
N VAL A 145 5.43 -7.18 20.78
CA VAL A 145 5.82 -8.53 21.21
C VAL A 145 4.65 -9.24 21.89
N GLY A 146 4.43 -10.49 21.57
CA GLY A 146 3.37 -11.32 22.13
C GLY A 146 2.74 -12.28 21.13
N VAL A 147 1.58 -12.80 21.47
CA VAL A 147 0.79 -13.65 20.56
C VAL A 147 0.32 -12.80 19.39
N VAL A 148 0.58 -13.25 18.18
CA VAL A 148 0.13 -12.61 16.92
C VAL A 148 -0.80 -13.57 16.19
N ARG A 149 -1.96 -13.07 15.78
CA ARG A 149 -2.91 -13.79 14.92
C ARG A 149 -2.93 -13.13 13.56
N LEU A 150 -2.02 -13.59 12.71
CA LEU A 150 -1.86 -13.05 11.37
C LEU A 150 -2.96 -13.61 10.46
N GLU A 151 -3.70 -12.73 9.83
CA GLU A 151 -4.69 -13.05 8.83
C GLU A 151 -4.31 -12.37 7.52
N THR A 152 -4.46 -13.10 6.42
CA THR A 152 -4.18 -12.59 5.09
C THR A 152 -5.35 -12.89 4.18
N SER A 153 -5.77 -11.88 3.43
CA SER A 153 -6.87 -11.98 2.48
C SER A 153 -6.56 -11.27 1.17
N TYR A 154 -7.06 -11.85 0.10
CA TYR A 154 -6.99 -11.27 -1.24
C TYR A 154 -8.26 -11.64 -2.03
N ILE A 155 -8.74 -10.74 -2.88
CA ILE A 155 -9.99 -10.95 -3.63
C ILE A 155 -9.85 -12.15 -4.57
N GLY A 156 -10.78 -13.09 -4.47
CA GLY A 156 -10.77 -14.33 -5.27
C GLY A 156 -9.91 -15.45 -4.68
N TYR A 157 -9.41 -15.27 -3.45
CA TYR A 157 -8.58 -16.25 -2.75
C TYR A 157 -9.18 -16.60 -1.38
N GLY A 158 -8.89 -17.82 -0.92
CA GLY A 158 -9.19 -18.25 0.44
C GLY A 158 -8.41 -17.44 1.48
N ARG A 159 -8.98 -17.27 2.66
CA ARG A 159 -8.28 -16.59 3.76
C ARG A 159 -7.18 -17.50 4.32
N PHE A 160 -6.02 -16.92 4.58
CA PHE A 160 -4.94 -17.56 5.33
C PHE A 160 -4.98 -17.04 6.76
N SER A 161 -4.85 -17.93 7.75
CA SER A 161 -4.74 -17.57 9.15
C SER A 161 -3.61 -18.36 9.79
N HIS A 162 -2.75 -17.67 10.53
CA HIS A 162 -1.65 -18.27 11.27
C HIS A 162 -1.48 -17.61 12.64
N THR A 163 -1.42 -18.42 13.69
CA THR A 163 -1.21 -17.94 15.05
C THR A 163 0.21 -18.24 15.49
N PHE A 164 0.98 -17.18 15.73
CA PHE A 164 2.28 -17.30 16.38
C PHE A 164 2.07 -17.40 17.88
N GLN A 165 2.72 -18.37 18.52
CA GLN A 165 3.03 -18.33 19.95
C GLN A 165 3.82 -17.04 20.23
N PRO A 166 4.04 -16.60 21.50
CA PRO A 166 4.64 -15.29 21.72
C PRO A 166 5.85 -15.03 20.81
N LEU A 167 5.67 -14.09 19.87
CA LEU A 167 6.68 -13.73 18.90
C LEU A 167 7.62 -12.71 19.55
N GLU A 168 8.88 -13.07 19.72
CA GLU A 168 9.89 -12.26 20.40
C GLU A 168 11.00 -11.75 19.46
N ARG A 169 11.02 -12.22 18.22
CA ARG A 169 12.03 -11.88 17.21
C ARG A 169 11.38 -11.55 15.88
N ASP A 170 12.08 -10.75 15.10
CA ASP A 170 11.71 -10.51 13.72
C ASP A 170 11.66 -11.82 12.94
N THR A 171 10.62 -11.97 12.14
CA THR A 171 10.31 -13.21 11.43
C THR A 171 10.06 -12.92 9.97
N VAL A 172 10.62 -13.74 9.11
CA VAL A 172 10.35 -13.71 7.67
C VAL A 172 9.54 -14.95 7.30
N MET A 173 8.46 -14.77 6.55
CA MET A 173 7.60 -15.87 6.12
C MET A 173 7.08 -15.68 4.71
N GLU A 174 6.77 -16.77 4.05
CA GLU A 174 6.03 -16.78 2.80
C GLU A 174 4.60 -17.22 3.05
N ILE A 175 3.63 -16.49 2.51
CA ILE A 175 2.21 -16.78 2.62
C ILE A 175 1.71 -17.23 1.25
N LEU A 176 1.22 -18.45 1.17
CA LEU A 176 0.64 -19.02 -0.04
C LEU A 176 -0.88 -19.02 0.08
N LEU A 177 -1.56 -18.28 -0.79
CA LEU A 177 -3.01 -18.26 -0.86
C LEU A 177 -3.50 -19.20 -1.97
N GLU A 178 -4.54 -19.95 -1.68
CA GLU A 178 -5.23 -20.77 -2.69
C GLU A 178 -6.31 -19.94 -3.37
N SER A 179 -6.37 -19.98 -4.69
CA SER A 179 -7.49 -19.37 -5.40
C SER A 179 -8.78 -20.10 -5.03
N GLY A 180 -9.70 -19.40 -4.40
CA GLY A 180 -11.00 -19.95 -4.03
C GLY A 180 -11.86 -20.16 -5.27
N GLU A 181 -12.36 -21.37 -5.49
CA GLU A 181 -13.55 -21.56 -6.30
C GLU A 181 -14.74 -21.00 -5.50
N ALA A 182 -15.48 -20.15 -6.16
CA ALA A 182 -16.73 -19.55 -5.73
C ALA A 182 -16.67 -18.55 -4.58
N LEU A 183 -17.22 -17.42 -4.87
CA LEU A 183 -18.09 -16.67 -3.99
C LEU A 183 -19.03 -17.68 -3.29
N ALA A 184 -18.65 -18.17 -2.13
CA ALA A 184 -19.66 -18.62 -1.20
C ALA A 184 -20.60 -17.42 -1.08
N GLU A 185 -21.85 -17.63 -1.48
CA GLU A 185 -22.93 -16.70 -1.24
C GLU A 185 -22.74 -16.13 0.14
N VAL A 186 -22.44 -14.83 0.23
CA VAL A 186 -22.37 -14.13 1.50
C VAL A 186 -23.80 -14.09 1.99
N VAL A 187 -24.21 -15.20 2.65
CA VAL A 187 -25.36 -15.17 3.52
C VAL A 187 -24.99 -14.16 4.59
N VAL A 188 -25.54 -12.98 4.48
CA VAL A 188 -25.52 -11.95 5.50
C VAL A 188 -26.36 -12.48 6.65
N THR A 189 -25.82 -13.44 7.40
CA THR A 189 -26.29 -13.69 8.75
C THR A 189 -25.84 -12.48 9.55
N GLY A 190 -26.82 -11.76 10.11
CA GLY A 190 -26.62 -10.56 10.91
C GLY A 190 -25.86 -10.81 12.22
N SER A 191 -24.68 -11.38 12.13
CA SER A 191 -23.68 -11.40 13.17
C SER A 191 -22.74 -10.21 12.94
N ASN A 192 -22.52 -9.45 13.97
CA ASN A 192 -21.74 -8.22 14.08
C ASN A 192 -20.25 -8.30 13.61
N ASP A 193 -19.96 -8.95 12.50
CA ASP A 193 -18.73 -8.74 11.75
C ASP A 193 -18.93 -7.50 10.87
N THR A 194 -19.01 -6.36 11.54
CA THR A 194 -18.64 -5.08 10.93
C THR A 194 -17.21 -5.23 10.46
N GLN A 195 -17.03 -5.63 9.19
CA GLN A 195 -15.83 -5.28 8.47
C GLN A 195 -15.73 -3.76 8.59
N ASN A 196 -14.92 -3.31 9.54
CA ASN A 196 -14.69 -1.89 9.74
C ASN A 196 -14.20 -1.33 8.39
N PRO A 197 -14.94 -0.39 7.75
CA PRO A 197 -14.49 0.25 6.50
C PRO A 197 -13.13 0.94 6.63
N ILE A 198 -12.70 1.13 7.88
CA ILE A 198 -11.41 1.71 8.27
C ILE A 198 -10.22 0.75 7.98
N GLN A 199 -10.49 -0.55 7.78
CA GLN A 199 -9.43 -1.55 7.51
C GLN A 199 -9.17 -1.80 6.03
N ALA A 200 -10.03 -1.29 5.13
CA ALA A 200 -9.68 -1.24 3.72
C ALA A 200 -8.53 -0.23 3.55
N PRO A 201 -7.36 -0.64 3.02
CA PRO A 201 -6.18 0.24 2.98
C PRO A 201 -6.39 1.51 2.17
N GLN A 202 -7.47 1.62 1.40
CA GLN A 202 -7.84 2.85 0.67
C GLN A 202 -9.35 2.89 0.40
N MET A 203 -10.04 3.89 0.95
CA MET A 203 -11.41 4.18 0.60
C MET A 203 -11.51 4.58 -0.88
N GLY A 204 -12.44 3.99 -1.61
CA GLY A 204 -12.72 4.34 -3.01
C GLY A 204 -11.96 3.54 -4.06
N THR A 205 -11.14 2.57 -3.67
CA THR A 205 -10.47 1.63 -4.57
C THR A 205 -11.34 0.39 -4.79
N ILE A 206 -11.48 -0.01 -6.03
CA ILE A 206 -12.11 -1.27 -6.44
C ILE A 206 -11.04 -2.10 -7.15
N LYS A 207 -10.78 -3.30 -6.64
CA LYS A 207 -9.93 -4.26 -7.33
C LYS A 207 -10.80 -5.18 -8.18
N ILE A 208 -10.51 -5.24 -9.48
CA ILE A 208 -11.22 -6.10 -10.43
C ILE A 208 -10.26 -7.19 -10.88
N THR A 209 -10.60 -8.43 -10.56
CA THR A 209 -9.81 -9.59 -10.95
C THR A 209 -10.11 -10.01 -12.39
N ARG A 210 -9.18 -10.73 -13.03
CA ARG A 210 -9.39 -11.33 -14.36
C ARG A 210 -10.67 -12.18 -14.42
N LYS A 211 -10.99 -12.93 -13.35
CA LYS A 211 -12.21 -13.74 -13.29
C LYS A 211 -13.46 -12.86 -13.41
N MET A 212 -13.50 -11.73 -12.72
CA MET A 212 -14.61 -10.77 -12.83
C MET A 212 -14.72 -10.17 -14.23
N ILE A 213 -13.60 -9.83 -14.87
CA ILE A 213 -13.60 -9.31 -16.25
C ILE A 213 -14.20 -10.34 -17.22
N LYS A 214 -13.89 -11.61 -17.04
CA LYS A 214 -14.39 -12.71 -17.90
C LYS A 214 -15.86 -13.09 -17.67
N THR A 215 -16.44 -12.75 -16.52
CA THR A 215 -17.85 -13.05 -16.20
C THR A 215 -18.83 -12.03 -16.79
N ILE A 216 -18.33 -10.87 -17.21
CA ILE A 216 -19.18 -9.83 -17.78
C ILE A 216 -19.56 -10.18 -19.21
N PRO A 217 -20.86 -10.03 -19.58
CA PRO A 217 -21.30 -10.25 -20.95
C PRO A 217 -20.51 -9.39 -21.93
N THR A 218 -19.96 -10.02 -22.94
CA THR A 218 -19.05 -9.38 -23.90
C THR A 218 -19.71 -9.17 -25.24
N LEU A 219 -19.49 -8.02 -25.84
CA LEU A 219 -19.86 -7.77 -27.22
C LEU A 219 -18.86 -8.51 -28.12
N PHE A 220 -19.34 -9.29 -29.08
CA PHE A 220 -18.50 -10.09 -30.02
C PHE A 220 -17.61 -11.16 -29.36
N GLY A 221 -17.87 -11.54 -28.10
CA GLY A 221 -17.18 -12.66 -27.44
C GLY A 221 -15.81 -12.32 -26.84
N GLU A 222 -15.43 -11.05 -26.78
CA GLU A 222 -14.15 -10.64 -26.21
C GLU A 222 -14.33 -9.91 -24.88
N ALA A 223 -13.66 -10.39 -23.84
CA ALA A 223 -13.64 -9.75 -22.51
C ALA A 223 -12.88 -8.42 -22.55
N ASP A 224 -13.49 -7.34 -22.08
CA ASP A 224 -12.93 -6.00 -22.13
C ASP A 224 -12.90 -5.35 -20.76
N VAL A 225 -11.72 -4.82 -20.38
CA VAL A 225 -11.47 -4.18 -19.08
C VAL A 225 -12.34 -2.93 -18.91
N ILE A 226 -12.43 -2.07 -19.93
CA ILE A 226 -13.20 -0.83 -19.81
C ILE A 226 -14.69 -1.13 -19.65
N LYS A 227 -15.20 -2.14 -20.34
CA LYS A 227 -16.59 -2.59 -20.16
C LYS A 227 -16.84 -3.15 -18.77
N ALA A 228 -15.86 -3.85 -18.21
CA ALA A 228 -15.93 -4.30 -16.82
C ALA A 228 -15.97 -3.12 -15.83
N LEU A 229 -15.22 -2.07 -16.07
CA LEU A 229 -15.24 -0.85 -15.27
C LEU A 229 -16.55 -0.08 -15.41
N GLN A 230 -17.16 -0.07 -16.60
CA GLN A 230 -18.45 0.59 -16.86
C GLN A 230 -19.61 -0.03 -16.07
N THR A 231 -19.52 -1.27 -15.62
CA THR A 231 -20.53 -1.90 -14.75
C THR A 231 -20.46 -1.42 -13.29
N GLN A 232 -19.43 -0.67 -12.93
CA GLN A 232 -19.24 -0.24 -11.54
C GLN A 232 -20.12 0.96 -11.20
N PRO A 233 -20.65 1.05 -9.97
CA PRO A 233 -21.45 2.20 -9.54
C PRO A 233 -20.69 3.52 -9.70
N GLY A 234 -21.35 4.53 -10.30
CA GLY A 234 -20.76 5.87 -10.52
C GLY A 234 -19.86 5.95 -11.74
N VAL A 235 -19.89 4.96 -12.62
CA VAL A 235 -19.24 4.97 -13.92
C VAL A 235 -20.30 4.95 -15.01
N SER A 236 -20.16 5.81 -16.01
CA SER A 236 -21.06 5.88 -17.18
C SER A 236 -20.29 5.56 -18.45
N ALA A 237 -20.91 4.84 -19.35
CA ALA A 237 -20.33 4.42 -20.62
C ALA A 237 -20.39 5.50 -21.72
N GLY A 238 -21.06 6.61 -21.52
CA GLY A 238 -21.29 7.58 -22.58
C GLY A 238 -22.17 7.00 -23.69
N THR A 239 -21.61 6.75 -24.88
CA THR A 239 -22.31 6.08 -25.99
C THR A 239 -22.27 4.58 -25.80
N GLU A 240 -23.41 3.89 -25.85
CA GLU A 240 -23.50 2.44 -25.75
C GLU A 240 -22.59 1.72 -26.77
N GLY A 241 -21.90 0.70 -26.28
CA GLY A 241 -21.01 -0.13 -27.10
C GLY A 241 -19.62 0.44 -27.31
N LEU A 242 -19.35 1.69 -26.95
CA LEU A 242 -18.03 2.32 -27.07
C LEU A 242 -17.23 2.24 -25.74
N ALA A 243 -15.91 2.33 -25.84
CA ALA A 243 -15.01 2.28 -24.70
C ALA A 243 -14.85 3.60 -23.95
N GLY A 244 -15.77 4.53 -24.09
CA GLY A 244 -15.82 5.76 -23.31
C GLY A 244 -16.10 5.47 -21.83
N MET A 245 -15.41 6.13 -20.93
CA MET A 245 -15.62 6.00 -19.49
C MET A 245 -15.67 7.36 -18.81
N TYR A 246 -16.77 7.62 -18.15
CA TYR A 246 -17.05 8.86 -17.41
C TYR A 246 -17.27 8.50 -15.95
N VAL A 247 -16.41 8.98 -15.07
CA VAL A 247 -16.41 8.59 -13.65
C VAL A 247 -16.85 9.77 -12.81
N ARG A 248 -17.93 9.59 -12.03
CA ARG A 248 -18.48 10.60 -11.12
C ARG A 248 -18.66 11.98 -11.74
N GLY A 249 -19.06 12.04 -13.01
CA GLY A 249 -19.30 13.29 -13.75
C GLY A 249 -18.06 13.94 -14.36
N GLY A 250 -16.88 13.33 -14.20
CA GLY A 250 -15.67 13.76 -14.92
C GLY A 250 -15.68 13.31 -16.38
N ASN A 251 -14.87 13.96 -17.21
CA ASN A 251 -14.75 13.67 -18.63
C ASN A 251 -13.88 12.42 -18.89
N GLY A 252 -14.02 11.82 -20.07
CA GLY A 252 -13.28 10.62 -20.46
C GLY A 252 -11.76 10.81 -20.52
N ASP A 253 -11.31 12.00 -20.86
CA ASP A 253 -9.91 12.43 -20.92
C ASP A 253 -9.30 12.75 -19.54
N GLU A 254 -10.12 12.87 -18.50
CA GLU A 254 -9.69 13.11 -17.13
C GLU A 254 -9.34 11.81 -16.37
N ASN A 255 -9.50 10.67 -17.00
CA ASN A 255 -9.10 9.39 -16.44
C ASN A 255 -7.62 9.09 -16.74
N LEU A 256 -6.88 8.61 -15.74
CA LEU A 256 -5.52 8.11 -15.91
C LEU A 256 -5.57 6.59 -16.14
N TYR A 257 -5.05 6.15 -17.27
CA TYR A 257 -4.89 4.73 -17.57
C TYR A 257 -3.43 4.34 -17.52
N MET A 258 -3.14 3.28 -16.81
CA MET A 258 -1.78 2.77 -16.65
C MET A 258 -1.73 1.26 -16.86
N ILE A 259 -0.58 0.77 -17.32
CA ILE A 259 -0.23 -0.65 -17.36
C ILE A 259 1.16 -0.82 -16.76
N ASP A 260 1.27 -1.57 -15.67
CA ASP A 260 2.49 -1.79 -14.91
C ASP A 260 3.25 -0.48 -14.60
N GLY A 261 2.50 0.57 -14.22
CA GLY A 261 3.06 1.90 -13.90
C GLY A 261 3.37 2.79 -15.10
N ILE A 262 3.12 2.35 -16.34
CA ILE A 262 3.32 3.12 -17.56
C ILE A 262 2.00 3.74 -18.00
N GLN A 263 1.97 5.06 -18.19
CA GLN A 263 0.78 5.78 -18.66
C GLN A 263 0.45 5.45 -20.11
N LEU A 264 -0.82 5.12 -20.36
CA LEU A 264 -1.39 4.94 -21.70
C LEU A 264 -2.19 6.18 -22.09
N TYR A 265 -1.90 6.73 -23.26
CA TYR A 265 -2.62 7.89 -23.82
C TYR A 265 -3.84 7.48 -24.65
N GLN A 266 -3.73 6.36 -25.33
CA GLN A 266 -4.80 5.83 -26.18
C GLN A 266 -5.23 4.45 -25.69
N VAL A 267 -6.40 4.39 -25.06
CA VAL A 267 -6.95 3.16 -24.50
C VAL A 267 -8.06 2.54 -25.35
N ASN A 268 -8.43 3.20 -26.42
CA ASN A 268 -9.50 2.78 -27.31
C ASN A 268 -8.93 2.26 -28.64
N HIS A 269 -9.49 1.17 -29.12
CA HIS A 269 -9.17 0.57 -30.42
C HIS A 269 -10.41 0.51 -31.31
N LEU A 270 -10.23 0.60 -32.63
CA LEU A 270 -11.30 0.50 -33.63
C LEU A 270 -12.50 1.43 -33.35
N GLY A 271 -12.22 2.74 -33.20
CA GLY A 271 -13.28 3.73 -32.97
C GLY A 271 -13.96 3.60 -31.59
N GLY A 272 -13.36 2.88 -30.66
CA GLY A 272 -13.89 2.69 -29.30
C GLY A 272 -14.69 1.41 -29.09
N LEU A 273 -14.73 0.49 -30.07
CA LEU A 273 -15.39 -0.80 -29.91
C LEU A 273 -14.67 -1.73 -28.92
N PHE A 274 -13.35 -1.61 -28.86
CA PHE A 274 -12.50 -2.41 -27.98
C PHE A 274 -11.52 -1.51 -27.22
N SER A 275 -11.13 -1.96 -26.02
CA SER A 275 -10.00 -1.36 -25.33
C SER A 275 -8.67 -1.90 -25.86
N ALA A 276 -7.59 -1.14 -25.59
CA ALA A 276 -6.23 -1.57 -25.90
C ALA A 276 -5.73 -2.71 -24.99
N PHE A 277 -6.47 -2.98 -23.89
CA PHE A 277 -6.09 -3.99 -22.92
C PHE A 277 -6.42 -5.41 -23.42
N ASN A 278 -5.44 -6.29 -23.33
CA ASN A 278 -5.65 -7.71 -23.60
C ASN A 278 -5.99 -8.44 -22.31
N ALA A 279 -7.25 -8.75 -22.06
CA ALA A 279 -7.74 -9.38 -20.84
C ALA A 279 -7.05 -10.71 -20.49
N GLU A 280 -6.48 -11.43 -21.46
CA GLU A 280 -5.77 -12.69 -21.22
C GLU A 280 -4.36 -12.47 -20.61
N ALA A 281 -3.74 -11.32 -20.90
CA ALA A 281 -2.43 -10.94 -20.38
C ALA A 281 -2.50 -10.31 -18.99
N LEU A 282 -3.72 -9.99 -18.51
CA LEU A 282 -3.89 -9.24 -17.29
C LEU A 282 -4.07 -10.14 -16.06
N LYS A 283 -3.59 -9.66 -14.94
CA LYS A 283 -3.75 -10.23 -13.61
C LYS A 283 -4.95 -9.61 -12.89
N ASP A 284 -4.88 -8.33 -12.65
CA ASP A 284 -5.92 -7.55 -11.99
C ASP A 284 -5.88 -6.07 -12.41
N VAL A 285 -6.87 -5.32 -11.96
CA VAL A 285 -7.00 -3.88 -12.20
C VAL A 285 -7.35 -3.21 -10.89
N ASP A 286 -6.55 -2.24 -10.48
CA ASP A 286 -6.86 -1.32 -9.39
C ASP A 286 -7.57 -0.10 -9.96
N PHE A 287 -8.83 0.08 -9.59
CA PHE A 287 -9.66 1.19 -10.04
C PHE A 287 -9.95 2.16 -8.90
N TYR A 288 -9.42 3.36 -9.02
CA TYR A 288 -9.61 4.46 -8.07
C TYR A 288 -10.62 5.45 -8.64
N LYS A 289 -11.81 5.50 -8.06
CA LYS A 289 -12.87 6.47 -8.46
C LYS A 289 -12.71 7.84 -7.80
N SER A 290 -11.88 7.95 -6.78
CA SER A 290 -11.53 9.16 -6.04
C SER A 290 -10.46 8.82 -5.00
N ALA A 291 -9.87 9.83 -4.35
CA ALA A 291 -8.90 9.67 -3.28
C ALA A 291 -7.73 8.74 -3.66
N PHE A 292 -7.28 8.82 -4.91
CA PHE A 292 -6.14 8.05 -5.35
C PHE A 292 -4.85 8.52 -4.66
N PRO A 293 -3.89 7.61 -4.42
CA PRO A 293 -2.61 7.91 -3.78
C PRO A 293 -1.83 9.02 -4.49
N ALA A 294 -1.02 9.76 -3.73
CA ALA A 294 -0.23 10.88 -4.25
C ALA A 294 0.79 10.50 -5.36
N ARG A 295 1.06 9.20 -5.53
CA ARG A 295 1.90 8.69 -6.63
C ARG A 295 1.24 8.85 -8.02
N TYR A 296 -0.08 8.98 -8.06
CA TYR A 296 -0.83 9.22 -9.30
C TYR A 296 -1.10 10.71 -9.45
N GLY A 297 -0.78 11.26 -10.61
CA GLY A 297 -0.99 12.68 -10.91
C GLY A 297 -1.37 12.90 -12.36
N GLY A 298 -1.68 14.16 -12.70
CA GLY A 298 -1.94 14.59 -14.08
C GLY A 298 -3.35 14.33 -14.61
N ARG A 299 -4.25 13.71 -13.81
CA ARG A 299 -5.67 13.51 -14.15
C ARG A 299 -6.56 13.76 -12.93
N LEU A 300 -7.84 14.07 -13.16
CA LEU A 300 -8.74 14.60 -12.12
C LEU A 300 -9.87 13.64 -11.73
N SER A 301 -10.31 12.76 -12.63
CA SER A 301 -11.53 11.98 -12.45
C SER A 301 -11.24 10.63 -11.79
N SER A 302 -10.45 9.78 -12.43
CA SER A 302 -10.15 8.43 -11.93
C SER A 302 -8.77 7.94 -12.34
N VAL A 303 -8.33 6.84 -11.68
CA VAL A 303 -7.12 6.11 -12.05
C VAL A 303 -7.48 4.64 -12.29
N VAL A 304 -7.05 4.11 -13.41
CA VAL A 304 -7.14 2.70 -13.79
C VAL A 304 -5.71 2.17 -13.91
N ASP A 305 -5.26 1.44 -12.89
CA ASP A 305 -3.94 0.84 -12.87
C ASP A 305 -4.06 -0.66 -13.15
N VAL A 306 -3.58 -1.07 -14.31
CA VAL A 306 -3.71 -2.42 -14.85
C VAL A 306 -2.40 -3.16 -14.62
N HIS A 307 -2.46 -4.35 -14.02
CA HIS A 307 -1.30 -5.19 -13.79
C HIS A 307 -1.30 -6.38 -14.75
N THR A 308 -0.15 -6.64 -15.36
CA THR A 308 0.04 -7.81 -16.21
C THR A 308 0.40 -9.04 -15.39
N LYS A 309 0.22 -10.23 -15.98
CA LYS A 309 0.57 -11.51 -15.36
C LYS A 309 2.08 -11.73 -15.43
N ASP A 310 2.63 -12.27 -14.36
CA ASP A 310 4.03 -12.69 -14.30
C ASP A 310 4.31 -14.02 -15.02
N GLY A 311 3.25 -14.80 -15.25
CA GLY A 311 3.34 -16.17 -15.80
C GLY A 311 3.53 -17.24 -14.70
N ASN A 312 3.12 -18.46 -15.02
CA ASN A 312 3.21 -19.59 -14.10
C ASN A 312 4.67 -20.08 -13.96
N MET A 313 5.18 -20.16 -12.72
CA MET A 313 6.56 -20.60 -12.46
C MET A 313 6.70 -22.12 -12.36
N LYS A 314 5.60 -22.88 -12.37
CA LYS A 314 5.61 -24.33 -12.15
C LYS A 314 5.31 -25.13 -13.39
N GLU A 315 4.32 -24.69 -14.17
CA GLU A 315 3.76 -25.45 -15.29
C GLU A 315 3.50 -24.55 -16.50
N TYR A 316 3.49 -25.15 -17.68
CA TYR A 316 3.13 -24.45 -18.91
C TYR A 316 1.61 -24.44 -19.07
N HIS A 317 1.06 -23.27 -19.34
CA HIS A 317 -0.34 -23.08 -19.66
C HIS A 317 -0.49 -22.30 -20.96
N GLY A 318 -1.55 -22.63 -21.70
CA GLY A 318 -1.91 -21.92 -22.89
C GLY A 318 -3.41 -21.73 -22.96
N SER A 319 -3.85 -20.60 -23.49
CA SER A 319 -5.25 -20.35 -23.83
C SER A 319 -5.36 -19.77 -25.21
N ALA A 320 -6.36 -20.20 -25.95
CA ALA A 320 -6.72 -19.66 -27.24
C ALA A 320 -8.18 -19.26 -27.23
N MET A 321 -8.50 -18.08 -27.71
CA MET A 321 -9.86 -17.59 -27.84
C MET A 321 -10.05 -17.14 -29.32
N LEU A 322 -11.12 -17.58 -29.92
CA LEU A 322 -11.53 -17.19 -31.24
C LEU A 322 -12.90 -16.52 -31.14
N GLY A 323 -12.95 -15.22 -31.32
CA GLY A 323 -14.17 -14.43 -31.37
C GLY A 323 -14.57 -14.10 -32.81
N LEU A 324 -15.73 -13.46 -32.96
CA LEU A 324 -16.25 -13.07 -34.29
C LEU A 324 -15.35 -12.04 -34.97
N THR A 325 -14.77 -11.12 -34.23
CA THR A 325 -14.01 -9.97 -34.76
C THR A 325 -12.52 -10.01 -34.42
N SER A 326 -12.10 -10.87 -33.50
CA SER A 326 -10.73 -10.95 -33.01
C SER A 326 -10.39 -12.35 -32.51
N GLY A 327 -9.10 -12.65 -32.43
CA GLY A 327 -8.57 -13.83 -31.78
C GLY A 327 -7.44 -13.47 -30.84
N ASN A 328 -7.30 -14.29 -29.80
CA ASN A 328 -6.32 -14.11 -28.75
C ASN A 328 -5.63 -15.44 -28.47
N LEU A 329 -4.31 -15.39 -28.35
CA LEU A 329 -3.47 -16.49 -27.92
C LEU A 329 -2.65 -16.05 -26.74
N ASN A 330 -2.64 -16.84 -25.68
CA ASN A 330 -1.79 -16.62 -24.53
C ASN A 330 -1.01 -17.89 -24.23
N PHE A 331 0.27 -17.75 -23.93
CA PHE A 331 1.14 -18.84 -23.54
C PHE A 331 2.05 -18.40 -22.40
N GLU A 332 2.08 -19.15 -21.33
CA GLU A 332 2.85 -18.86 -20.13
C GLU A 332 3.49 -20.11 -19.57
N GLY A 333 4.60 -19.94 -18.85
CA GLY A 333 5.28 -21.07 -18.21
C GLY A 333 6.64 -20.71 -17.64
N PRO A 334 7.30 -21.69 -16.99
CA PRO A 334 8.63 -21.50 -16.41
C PRO A 334 9.71 -21.46 -17.49
N ILE A 335 10.61 -20.47 -17.43
CA ILE A 335 11.93 -20.54 -18.08
C ILE A 335 12.87 -21.33 -17.18
N ILE A 336 12.86 -21.01 -15.88
CA ILE A 336 13.57 -21.78 -14.85
C ILE A 336 12.53 -22.04 -13.75
N LYS A 337 12.21 -23.31 -13.52
CA LYS A 337 11.20 -23.72 -12.55
C LYS A 337 11.44 -23.09 -11.18
N ASP A 338 10.36 -22.56 -10.59
CA ASP A 338 10.31 -21.86 -9.29
C ASP A 338 11.18 -20.58 -9.19
N ARG A 339 11.73 -20.08 -10.33
CA ARG A 339 12.60 -18.90 -10.33
C ARG A 339 12.21 -17.84 -11.36
N THR A 340 11.94 -18.28 -12.58
CA THR A 340 11.71 -17.36 -13.71
C THR A 340 10.62 -17.90 -14.60
N SER A 341 9.62 -17.10 -14.86
CA SER A 341 8.52 -17.41 -15.77
C SER A 341 8.46 -16.42 -16.92
N PHE A 342 7.67 -16.73 -17.92
CA PHE A 342 7.29 -15.82 -18.98
C PHE A 342 5.79 -15.89 -19.22
N ASN A 343 5.25 -14.80 -19.72
CA ASN A 343 3.89 -14.71 -20.25
C ASN A 343 3.95 -14.01 -21.62
N ALA A 344 3.48 -14.68 -22.65
CA ALA A 344 3.41 -14.15 -24.01
C ALA A 344 1.95 -14.16 -24.46
N SER A 345 1.45 -12.98 -24.82
CA SER A 345 0.07 -12.82 -25.27
C SER A 345 0.03 -12.12 -26.61
N PHE A 346 -0.77 -12.66 -27.51
CA PHE A 346 -0.96 -12.13 -28.86
C PHE A 346 -2.44 -11.95 -29.13
N ARG A 347 -2.82 -10.77 -29.61
CA ARG A 347 -4.19 -10.44 -30.01
C ARG A 347 -4.19 -9.88 -31.43
N ARG A 348 -5.09 -10.39 -32.29
CA ARG A 348 -5.34 -9.89 -33.63
C ARG A 348 -6.83 -9.69 -33.87
N SER A 349 -7.18 -8.53 -34.40
CA SER A 349 -8.49 -8.29 -35.01
C SER A 349 -8.43 -8.59 -36.52
N TRP A 350 -9.49 -9.19 -37.07
CA TRP A 350 -9.65 -9.46 -38.50
C TRP A 350 -10.80 -8.69 -39.13
N LEU A 351 -11.12 -7.53 -38.60
CA LEU A 351 -12.09 -6.62 -39.18
C LEU A 351 -11.68 -6.18 -40.61
N ASP A 352 -10.40 -6.10 -40.88
CA ASP A 352 -9.83 -5.91 -42.21
C ASP A 352 -10.29 -7.00 -43.21
N ALA A 353 -10.19 -8.26 -42.80
CA ALA A 353 -10.65 -9.39 -43.61
C ALA A 353 -12.17 -9.42 -43.74
N LEU A 354 -12.92 -9.11 -42.71
CA LEU A 354 -14.39 -9.05 -42.72
C LEU A 354 -14.94 -7.91 -43.60
N SER A 355 -14.26 -6.75 -43.62
CA SER A 355 -14.66 -5.60 -44.43
C SER A 355 -14.24 -5.68 -45.89
N ALA A 356 -13.24 -6.50 -46.21
CA ALA A 356 -12.70 -6.61 -47.59
C ALA A 356 -13.74 -6.92 -48.68
N PRO A 357 -14.71 -7.85 -48.50
CA PRO A 357 -15.76 -8.08 -49.49
C PRO A 357 -16.64 -6.87 -49.72
N GLY A 358 -17.03 -6.17 -48.65
CA GLY A 358 -17.85 -4.96 -48.75
C GLY A 358 -17.13 -3.81 -49.41
N LEU A 359 -15.85 -3.61 -49.12
CA LEU A 359 -15.00 -2.61 -49.79
C LEU A 359 -14.76 -2.94 -51.25
N ALA A 360 -14.60 -4.22 -51.58
CA ALA A 360 -14.47 -4.65 -52.96
C ALA A 360 -15.74 -4.41 -53.80
N ILE A 361 -16.92 -4.59 -53.21
CA ILE A 361 -18.20 -4.25 -53.82
C ILE A 361 -18.33 -2.72 -53.97
N TYR A 362 -18.04 -1.97 -52.96
CA TYR A 362 -18.09 -0.50 -52.98
C TYR A 362 -17.19 0.09 -54.08
N ASN A 363 -15.93 -0.38 -54.16
CA ASN A 363 -14.98 0.06 -55.19
C ASN A 363 -15.35 -0.37 -56.62
N LYS A 364 -16.25 -1.35 -56.82
CA LYS A 364 -16.76 -1.74 -58.13
C LYS A 364 -17.97 -0.90 -58.60
N ILE A 365 -18.61 -0.21 -57.66
CA ILE A 365 -19.79 0.61 -57.94
C ILE A 365 -19.41 2.05 -58.23
N GLN A 366 -18.21 2.51 -57.81
CA GLN A 366 -17.61 3.76 -58.26
C GLN A 366 -16.83 3.59 -59.57
#